data_4bf8f24cdd21d3a1b7e919f9dd00e177
#
_entry.id   4bf8f24cdd21d3a1b7e919f9dd00e177
#
_cell.length_a   1.000
_cell.length_b   1.000
_cell.length_c   1.000
_cell.angle_alpha   90.00
_cell.angle_beta   90.00
_cell.angle_gamma   90.00
#
_symmetry.space_group_name_H-M   'P 1'
#
loop_
_entity.id
_entity.type
_entity.pdbx_description
1 polymer ?
#
loop_
_entity_poly.entity_id
_entity_poly.type
_entity_poly.pdbx_seq_one_letter_code
_entity_poly.pdbx_strand_id
1 'polypeptide(L)'
;MTISSTTVKNSYSGNGSTTQFAYSFKIFADSDLQVIIRSSTGTETVKTITTHYTVAGAGNANGGSVTFTSGNIPASGETVVLRRAVPQTQAIDYIANDPFPAESHEEGLDRATMTTQQIQEELNRAIKLSRTNTMTSTEFTTSA
;
A
#
# COMPACT_ATOMS: atom_id res chain seq x y z
N MET A 1 2.88 5.92 -17.97
CA MET A 1 2.82 4.43 -17.89
C MET A 1 1.63 4.04 -17.02
N THR A 2 0.69 3.31 -17.58
CA THR A 2 -0.65 3.04 -17.02
C THR A 2 -0.63 1.98 -15.92
N ILE A 3 -1.52 2.09 -14.93
CA ILE A 3 -1.74 1.06 -13.91
C ILE A 3 -2.53 -0.09 -14.52
N SER A 4 -1.89 -1.25 -14.71
CA SER A 4 -2.48 -2.45 -15.31
C SER A 4 -2.77 -3.57 -14.29
N SER A 5 -2.35 -3.42 -13.04
CA SER A 5 -2.53 -4.40 -11.98
C SER A 5 -3.43 -3.88 -10.87
N THR A 6 -4.26 -4.75 -10.30
CA THR A 6 -5.07 -4.47 -9.11
C THR A 6 -4.37 -4.84 -7.81
N THR A 7 -3.16 -5.41 -7.89
CA THR A 7 -2.37 -5.78 -6.72
C THR A 7 -1.93 -4.52 -5.96
N VAL A 8 -2.23 -4.46 -4.68
CA VAL A 8 -1.88 -3.35 -3.79
C VAL A 8 -1.13 -3.82 -2.54
N LYS A 9 -0.94 -5.13 -2.39
CA LYS A 9 -0.34 -5.75 -1.21
C LYS A 9 0.34 -7.07 -1.57
N ASN A 10 1.52 -7.30 -0.97
CA ASN A 10 2.20 -8.59 -0.96
C ASN A 10 2.44 -9.02 0.49
N SER A 11 2.37 -10.32 0.76
CA SER A 11 2.61 -10.89 2.10
C SER A 11 3.61 -12.02 2.02
N TYR A 12 4.50 -12.09 3.00
CA TYR A 12 5.57 -13.09 3.10
C TYR A 12 5.71 -13.57 4.53
N SER A 13 6.22 -14.79 4.71
CA SER A 13 6.61 -15.31 6.03
C SER A 13 8.05 -14.94 6.33
N GLY A 14 8.30 -14.43 7.54
CA GLY A 14 9.65 -14.23 8.07
C GLY A 14 10.31 -15.57 8.39
N ASN A 15 11.63 -15.63 8.28
CA ASN A 15 12.44 -16.82 8.61
C ASN A 15 13.72 -16.49 9.37
N GLY A 16 13.90 -15.22 9.77
CA GLY A 16 15.09 -14.75 10.49
C GLY A 16 16.35 -14.58 9.65
N SER A 17 16.29 -14.89 8.34
CA SER A 17 17.47 -14.86 7.46
C SER A 17 17.24 -14.05 6.19
N THR A 18 16.05 -14.12 5.61
CA THR A 18 15.71 -13.38 4.38
C THR A 18 15.61 -11.88 4.68
N THR A 19 16.44 -11.12 4.00
CA THR A 19 16.51 -9.66 4.17
C THR A 19 15.71 -8.90 3.13
N GLN A 20 15.47 -9.49 1.94
CA GLN A 20 14.85 -8.82 0.81
C GLN A 20 13.51 -9.46 0.43
N PHE A 21 12.50 -8.62 0.23
CA PHE A 21 11.13 -9.03 -0.14
C PHE A 21 10.65 -8.17 -1.32
N ALA A 22 10.11 -8.83 -2.35
CA ALA A 22 9.62 -8.14 -3.54
C ALA A 22 8.21 -7.55 -3.33
N TYR A 23 7.92 -6.44 -3.98
CA TYR A 23 6.54 -5.98 -4.19
C TYR A 23 6.26 -5.89 -5.70
N SER A 24 5.04 -6.22 -6.10
CA SER A 24 4.64 -6.41 -7.50
C SER A 24 3.66 -5.33 -8.00
N PHE A 25 3.69 -4.16 -7.41
CA PHE A 25 2.82 -3.04 -7.76
C PHE A 25 3.62 -1.74 -7.91
N LYS A 26 3.15 -0.82 -8.75
CA LYS A 26 3.79 0.49 -8.94
C LYS A 26 3.62 1.36 -7.70
N ILE A 27 4.68 2.05 -7.32
CA ILE A 27 4.71 3.19 -6.40
C ILE A 27 5.45 4.34 -7.08
N PHE A 28 5.18 5.61 -6.72
CA PHE A 28 5.88 6.76 -7.28
C PHE A 28 7.10 7.15 -6.45
N ALA A 29 6.98 7.05 -5.15
CA ALA A 29 8.05 7.35 -4.20
C ALA A 29 8.21 6.20 -3.19
N ASP A 30 9.37 6.08 -2.59
CA ASP A 30 9.65 5.06 -1.57
C ASP A 30 8.70 5.19 -0.36
N SER A 31 8.26 6.42 -0.05
CA SER A 31 7.28 6.70 1.00
C SER A 31 5.87 6.20 0.72
N ASP A 32 5.55 5.85 -0.53
CA ASP A 32 4.26 5.29 -0.92
C ASP A 32 4.14 3.79 -0.59
N LEU A 33 5.19 3.21 -0.01
CA LEU A 33 5.22 1.83 0.45
C LEU A 33 5.21 1.78 1.97
N GLN A 34 4.23 1.09 2.53
CA GLN A 34 4.15 0.80 3.96
C GLN A 34 4.54 -0.65 4.22
N VAL A 35 5.45 -0.85 5.16
CA VAL A 35 5.89 -2.16 5.62
C VAL A 35 5.32 -2.42 7.01
N ILE A 36 4.61 -3.52 7.16
CA ILE A 36 4.00 -3.95 8.42
C ILE A 36 4.54 -5.33 8.77
N ILE A 37 4.99 -5.50 10.00
CA ILE A 37 5.31 -6.82 10.58
C ILE A 37 4.18 -7.21 11.51
N ARG A 38 3.59 -8.36 11.24
CA ARG A 38 2.63 -8.99 12.12
C ARG A 38 3.32 -10.10 12.90
N SER A 39 3.26 -10.02 14.22
CA SER A 39 3.81 -11.05 15.11
C SER A 39 2.99 -12.35 15.05
N SER A 40 3.55 -13.44 15.58
CA SER A 40 2.84 -14.71 15.73
C SER A 40 1.58 -14.62 16.61
N THR A 41 1.52 -13.62 17.49
CA THR A 41 0.35 -13.34 18.35
C THR A 41 -0.70 -12.45 17.67
N GLY A 42 -0.43 -11.99 16.45
CA GLY A 42 -1.36 -11.16 15.68
C GLY A 42 -1.15 -9.64 15.80
N THR A 43 -0.21 -9.20 16.63
CA THR A 43 0.09 -7.76 16.77
C THR A 43 0.77 -7.21 15.51
N GLU A 44 0.26 -6.13 14.97
CA GLU A 44 0.81 -5.46 13.80
C GLU A 44 1.66 -4.25 14.21
N THR A 45 2.84 -4.14 13.63
CA THR A 45 3.77 -3.03 13.84
C THR A 45 4.20 -2.45 12.50
N VAL A 46 3.91 -1.17 12.28
CA VAL A 46 4.39 -0.45 11.10
C VAL A 46 5.87 -0.13 11.29
N LYS A 47 6.67 -0.51 10.30
CA LYS A 47 8.11 -0.24 10.29
C LYS A 47 8.40 1.11 9.64
N THR A 48 9.49 1.74 10.06
CA THR A 48 9.92 3.06 9.57
C THR A 48 10.95 2.88 8.47
N ILE A 49 10.72 3.52 7.33
CA ILE A 49 11.67 3.58 6.20
C ILE A 49 12.99 4.22 6.66
N THR A 50 14.08 3.83 6.06
CA THR A 50 15.49 4.19 6.37
C THR A 50 16.01 3.63 7.68
N THR A 51 15.18 3.54 8.72
CA THR A 51 15.58 2.98 10.02
C THR A 51 15.53 1.45 10.03
N HIS A 52 14.43 0.88 9.57
CA HIS A 52 14.19 -0.57 9.62
C HIS A 52 14.39 -1.24 8.26
N TYR A 53 14.18 -0.50 7.18
CA TYR A 53 14.27 -1.01 5.81
C TYR A 53 14.58 0.09 4.81
N THR A 54 14.99 -0.32 3.62
CA THR A 54 15.12 0.52 2.43
C THR A 54 14.24 0.00 1.32
N VAL A 55 13.85 0.87 0.40
CA VAL A 55 13.01 0.56 -0.76
C VAL A 55 13.81 0.77 -2.04
N ALA A 56 13.61 -0.08 -3.03
CA ALA A 56 14.15 0.08 -4.36
C ALA A 56 13.06 -0.21 -5.40
N GLY A 57 13.12 0.49 -6.55
CA GLY A 57 12.20 0.26 -7.67
C GLY A 57 11.00 1.22 -7.72
N ALA A 58 11.00 2.33 -6.97
CA ALA A 58 10.01 3.38 -7.15
C ALA A 58 9.99 3.87 -8.61
N GLY A 59 8.80 4.14 -9.14
CA GLY A 59 8.57 4.48 -10.56
C GLY A 59 8.45 3.27 -11.50
N ASN A 60 8.87 2.08 -11.09
CA ASN A 60 8.77 0.88 -11.92
C ASN A 60 7.35 0.30 -11.91
N ALA A 61 6.80 0.03 -13.12
CA ALA A 61 5.46 -0.53 -13.27
C ALA A 61 5.29 -1.92 -12.64
N ASN A 62 6.37 -2.70 -12.61
CA ASN A 62 6.38 -4.07 -12.10
C ASN A 62 6.74 -4.17 -10.61
N GLY A 63 6.89 -3.03 -9.93
CA GLY A 63 7.28 -2.97 -8.54
C GLY A 63 8.79 -3.00 -8.32
N GLY A 64 9.19 -3.48 -7.16
CA GLY A 64 10.59 -3.50 -6.75
C GLY A 64 10.82 -4.38 -5.53
N SER A 65 11.66 -3.93 -4.60
CA SER A 65 11.99 -4.69 -3.40
C SER A 65 12.18 -3.82 -2.17
N VAL A 66 11.93 -4.44 -1.03
CA VAL A 66 12.25 -3.91 0.30
C VAL A 66 13.41 -4.72 0.86
N THR A 67 14.41 -4.04 1.39
CA THR A 67 15.55 -4.70 2.06
C THR A 67 15.59 -4.25 3.52
N PHE A 68 15.47 -5.19 4.45
CA PHE A 68 15.55 -4.93 5.88
C PHE A 68 17.00 -4.69 6.31
N THR A 69 17.20 -3.74 7.21
CA THR A 69 18.51 -3.47 7.83
C THR A 69 18.88 -4.57 8.83
N SER A 70 20.17 -4.72 9.08
CA SER A 70 20.67 -5.65 10.09
C SER A 70 20.00 -5.39 11.46
N GLY A 71 19.56 -6.45 12.11
CA GLY A 71 18.81 -6.36 13.38
C GLY A 71 17.28 -6.14 13.23
N ASN A 72 16.78 -5.91 12.02
CA ASN A 72 15.34 -5.75 11.74
C ASN A 72 14.78 -6.84 10.82
N ILE A 73 15.56 -7.89 10.57
CA ILE A 73 15.16 -9.01 9.72
C ILE A 73 13.95 -9.72 10.35
N PRO A 74 12.86 -9.92 9.58
CA PRO A 74 11.66 -10.56 10.12
C PRO A 74 11.93 -11.98 10.62
N ALA A 75 11.59 -12.22 11.88
CA ALA A 75 11.85 -13.51 12.54
C ALA A 75 10.92 -14.62 12.03
N SER A 76 11.27 -15.86 12.34
CA SER A 76 10.37 -17.00 12.08
C SER A 76 9.07 -16.85 12.89
N GLY A 77 7.92 -17.07 12.24
CA GLY A 77 6.59 -16.88 12.80
C GLY A 77 6.01 -15.47 12.63
N GLU A 78 6.81 -14.52 12.15
CA GLU A 78 6.31 -13.20 11.75
C GLU A 78 5.84 -13.20 10.30
N THR A 79 4.88 -12.32 10.00
CA THR A 79 4.42 -12.07 8.62
C THR A 79 4.82 -10.67 8.19
N VAL A 80 5.47 -10.57 7.04
CA VAL A 80 5.82 -9.31 6.39
C VAL A 80 4.71 -8.93 5.43
N VAL A 81 4.14 -7.75 5.60
CA VAL A 81 3.14 -7.20 4.69
C VAL A 81 3.69 -5.93 4.06
N LEU A 82 3.80 -5.94 2.74
CA LEU A 82 4.17 -4.81 1.92
C LEU A 82 2.88 -4.29 1.27
N ARG A 83 2.45 -3.07 1.59
CA ARG A 83 1.24 -2.48 1.01
C ARG A 83 1.52 -1.11 0.42
N ARG A 84 0.80 -0.78 -0.63
CA ARG A 84 0.82 0.56 -1.19
C ARG A 84 0.05 1.52 -0.27
N ALA A 85 0.60 2.71 -0.04
CA ALA A 85 0.04 3.73 0.83
C ALA A 85 0.27 5.13 0.22
N VAL A 86 -0.16 5.31 -1.02
CA VAL A 86 -0.11 6.61 -1.71
C VAL A 86 -1.01 7.60 -0.95
N PRO A 87 -0.53 8.82 -0.67
CA PRO A 87 -1.35 9.84 -0.03
C PRO A 87 -2.63 10.14 -0.82
N GLN A 88 -3.74 10.31 -0.11
CA GLN A 88 -5.05 10.66 -0.69
C GLN A 88 -5.18 12.18 -0.93
N THR A 89 -4.08 12.81 -1.34
CA THR A 89 -4.01 14.23 -1.67
C THR A 89 -3.58 14.40 -3.11
N GLN A 90 -4.08 15.43 -3.77
CA GLN A 90 -3.59 15.78 -5.09
C GLN A 90 -2.25 16.50 -4.96
N ALA A 91 -1.21 15.94 -5.59
CA ALA A 91 0.14 16.51 -5.59
C ALA A 91 0.48 17.23 -6.92
N ILE A 92 -0.41 17.16 -7.92
CA ILE A 92 -0.17 17.75 -9.24
C ILE A 92 -0.88 19.08 -9.32
N ASP A 93 -0.11 20.15 -9.59
CA ASP A 93 -0.59 21.50 -9.85
C ASP A 93 -0.37 21.84 -11.33
N TYR A 94 -1.42 22.31 -11.99
CA TYR A 94 -1.36 22.76 -13.38
C TYR A 94 -1.30 24.28 -13.41
N ILE A 95 -0.22 24.82 -13.97
CA ILE A 95 -0.04 26.27 -14.12
C ILE A 95 -0.84 26.76 -15.34
N ALA A 96 -1.64 27.80 -15.17
CA ALA A 96 -2.43 28.39 -16.26
C ALA A 96 -1.51 28.89 -17.38
N ASN A 97 -1.85 28.55 -18.63
CA ASN A 97 -1.13 28.88 -19.87
C ASN A 97 0.21 28.14 -20.08
N ASP A 98 0.52 27.13 -19.26
CA ASP A 98 1.65 26.26 -19.50
C ASP A 98 1.25 25.13 -20.49
N PRO A 99 2.16 24.60 -21.34
CA PRO A 99 1.87 23.44 -22.16
C PRO A 99 1.37 22.28 -21.30
N PHE A 100 0.27 21.65 -21.71
CA PHE A 100 -0.32 20.53 -20.96
C PHE A 100 0.60 19.30 -21.03
N PRO A 101 1.32 18.93 -19.96
CA PRO A 101 2.25 17.81 -20.00
C PRO A 101 1.47 16.49 -19.88
N ALA A 102 1.50 15.67 -20.92
CA ALA A 102 0.82 14.39 -20.96
C ALA A 102 1.25 13.44 -19.82
N GLU A 103 2.52 13.45 -19.47
CA GLU A 103 3.07 12.61 -18.37
C GLU A 103 2.50 13.00 -16.99
N SER A 104 2.38 14.30 -16.70
CA SER A 104 1.78 14.77 -15.45
C SER A 104 0.29 14.43 -15.37
N HIS A 105 -0.40 14.49 -16.51
CA HIS A 105 -1.81 14.10 -16.58
C HIS A 105 -1.98 12.58 -16.35
N GLU A 106 -1.16 11.76 -17.00
CA GLU A 106 -1.15 10.31 -16.80
C GLU A 106 -0.82 9.95 -15.34
N GLU A 107 0.18 10.61 -14.73
CA GLU A 107 0.50 10.42 -13.32
C GLU A 107 -0.69 10.75 -12.40
N GLY A 108 -1.43 11.83 -12.69
CA GLY A 108 -2.63 12.19 -11.94
C GLY A 108 -3.72 11.13 -11.99
N LEU A 109 -3.97 10.57 -13.17
CA LEU A 109 -4.91 9.46 -13.36
C LEU A 109 -4.44 8.18 -12.65
N ASP A 110 -3.16 7.87 -12.75
CA ASP A 110 -2.55 6.72 -12.06
C ASP A 110 -2.68 6.85 -10.54
N ARG A 111 -2.42 8.02 -9.96
CA ARG A 111 -2.60 8.29 -8.52
C ARG A 111 -4.05 8.13 -8.09
N ALA A 112 -5.00 8.65 -8.85
CA ALA A 112 -6.43 8.49 -8.57
C ALA A 112 -6.85 7.00 -8.62
N THR A 113 -6.34 6.26 -9.59
CA THR A 113 -6.57 4.81 -9.70
C THR A 113 -5.97 4.06 -8.51
N MET A 114 -4.74 4.41 -8.10
CA MET A 114 -4.07 3.79 -6.95
C MET A 114 -4.83 4.03 -5.65
N THR A 115 -5.31 5.24 -5.40
CA THR A 115 -6.09 5.54 -4.18
C THR A 115 -7.42 4.80 -4.17
N THR A 116 -8.09 4.68 -5.32
CA THR A 116 -9.31 3.89 -5.47
C THR A 116 -9.06 2.41 -5.16
N GLN A 117 -7.97 1.83 -5.65
CA GLN A 117 -7.58 0.45 -5.38
C GLN A 117 -7.24 0.23 -3.89
N GLN A 118 -6.60 1.19 -3.24
CA GLN A 118 -6.31 1.14 -1.80
C GLN A 118 -7.60 1.14 -0.97
N ILE A 119 -8.54 2.02 -1.29
CA ILE A 119 -9.86 2.07 -0.64
C ILE A 119 -10.62 0.75 -0.87
N GLN A 120 -10.55 0.18 -2.08
CA GLN A 120 -11.19 -1.10 -2.38
C GLN A 120 -10.57 -2.24 -1.55
N GLU A 121 -9.26 -2.25 -1.35
CA GLU A 121 -8.58 -3.25 -0.50
C GLU A 121 -9.01 -3.11 0.97
N GLU A 122 -9.08 -1.89 1.49
CA GLU A 122 -9.58 -1.64 2.85
C GLU A 122 -11.03 -2.06 3.01
N LEU A 123 -11.86 -1.73 2.03
CA LEU A 123 -13.27 -2.13 2.00
C LEU A 123 -13.44 -3.65 1.94
N ASN A 124 -12.52 -4.38 1.28
CA ASN A 124 -12.56 -5.84 1.24
C ASN A 124 -12.26 -6.48 2.60
N ARG A 125 -11.57 -5.77 3.50
CA ARG A 125 -11.31 -6.20 4.89
C ARG A 125 -12.39 -5.74 5.88
N ALA A 126 -13.29 -4.86 5.49
CA ALA A 126 -14.36 -4.36 6.32
C ALA A 126 -15.52 -5.35 6.45
N ILE A 127 -16.24 -5.28 7.55
CA ILE A 127 -17.53 -5.97 7.71
C ILE A 127 -18.58 -5.22 6.90
N LYS A 128 -19.21 -5.91 5.95
CA LYS A 128 -20.21 -5.34 5.06
C LYS A 128 -21.55 -6.01 5.24
N LEU A 129 -22.61 -5.22 5.15
CA LEU A 129 -23.97 -5.77 5.00
C LEU A 129 -24.16 -6.33 3.59
N SER A 130 -25.09 -7.28 3.44
CA SER A 130 -25.44 -7.82 2.12
C SER A 130 -26.00 -6.72 1.21
N ARG A 131 -25.88 -6.87 -0.11
CA ARG A 131 -26.38 -5.89 -1.10
C ARG A 131 -27.90 -5.69 -1.03
N THR A 132 -28.62 -6.67 -0.50
CA THR A 132 -30.08 -6.65 -0.36
C THR A 132 -30.52 -6.15 1.02
N ASN A 133 -29.56 -5.76 1.89
CA ASN A 133 -29.87 -5.26 3.22
C ASN A 133 -30.42 -3.84 3.14
N THR A 134 -31.51 -3.58 3.84
CA THR A 134 -32.19 -2.28 3.91
C THR A 134 -31.93 -1.53 5.21
N MET A 135 -31.08 -2.08 6.10
CA MET A 135 -30.72 -1.40 7.35
C MET A 135 -30.01 -0.08 7.08
N THR A 136 -30.36 0.93 7.84
CA THR A 136 -29.69 2.22 7.86
C THR A 136 -28.55 2.20 8.90
N SER A 137 -27.62 3.16 8.82
CA SER A 137 -26.53 3.27 9.81
C SER A 137 -27.02 3.50 11.24
N THR A 138 -28.23 4.04 11.40
CA THR A 138 -28.89 4.28 12.71
C THR A 138 -29.47 3.02 13.33
N GLU A 139 -29.71 1.98 12.52
CA GLU A 139 -30.25 0.69 12.98
C GLU A 139 -29.14 -0.28 13.37
N PHE A 140 -27.90 0.02 12.98
CA PHE A 140 -26.73 -0.75 13.40
C PHE A 140 -26.25 -0.24 14.75
N THR A 141 -26.92 -0.64 15.81
CA THR A 141 -26.48 -0.37 17.18
C THR A 141 -25.49 -1.45 17.61
N THR A 142 -24.22 -1.06 17.85
CA THR A 142 -23.32 -1.89 18.64
C THR A 142 -23.81 -1.83 20.08
N SER A 143 -24.38 -2.92 20.55
CA SER A 143 -24.68 -3.11 21.97
C SER A 143 -23.34 -3.04 22.72
N ALA A 144 -23.18 -2.04 23.57
CA ALA A 144 -22.05 -1.96 24.47
C ALA A 144 -22.20 -3.01 25.59
#